data_127056db6003dc5d6ad926fa8e5ffed3
#
_entry.id   127056db6003dc5d6ad926fa8e5ffed3
#
_cell.length_a   1.000
_cell.length_b   1.000
_cell.length_c   1.000
_cell.angle_alpha   90.00
_cell.angle_beta   90.00
_cell.angle_gamma   90.00
#
_symmetry.space_group_name_H-M   'P 1'
#
loop_
_entity.id
_entity.type
_entity.pdbx_description
1 polymer ?
#
loop_
_entity_poly.entity_id
_entity_poly.type
_entity_poly.pdbx_seq_one_letter_code
_entity_poly.pdbx_strand_id
1 'polypeptide(L)'
;MITAKSIEADNTSWAAALNEYETNRAGPLTAPLISTIAFPAMRHFADDWVELIDAADQRDIDQALAPGTPATVRAGYLAQRRYQIPLLRNPTEGAVEVLADSVGTLSVAMQRPLSRGSVRPSSRDIFDLPPLVDPRYCSEPFDCLVLARALLFNCALVRTRAMAELQPVAQEPYFCPDDLSDQRHVTDSRMLELARQYLATEFHPSGSTAMLPLDLGGVVDTELRVYGTQGLRVVDAGVMPMVLGAHLQAAVYAIAERAADIISDR
;
A
#
# COMPACT_ATOMS: atom_id res chain seq x y z
N MET A 1 -18.40 8.76 -19.69
CA MET A 1 -17.21 7.89 -19.89
C MET A 1 -17.69 6.43 -19.91
N ILE A 2 -17.18 5.61 -20.82
CA ILE A 2 -17.42 4.16 -20.82
C ILE A 2 -16.37 3.55 -19.85
N THR A 3 -16.83 2.90 -18.80
CA THR A 3 -16.01 2.20 -17.82
C THR A 3 -16.27 0.69 -17.94
N ALA A 4 -15.37 -0.15 -17.42
CA ALA A 4 -15.59 -1.59 -17.35
C ALA A 4 -16.92 -1.91 -16.65
N LYS A 5 -17.21 -1.23 -15.54
CA LYS A 5 -18.47 -1.38 -14.78
C LYS A 5 -19.71 -1.00 -15.59
N SER A 6 -19.64 0.06 -16.42
CA SER A 6 -20.78 0.45 -17.27
C SER A 6 -21.02 -0.53 -18.42
N ILE A 7 -19.97 -1.20 -18.89
CA ILE A 7 -20.06 -2.24 -19.93
C ILE A 7 -20.66 -3.51 -19.33
N GLU A 8 -20.21 -3.93 -18.14
CA GLU A 8 -20.73 -5.11 -17.44
C GLU A 8 -22.19 -4.96 -17.03
N ALA A 9 -22.66 -3.75 -16.77
CA ALA A 9 -24.02 -3.47 -16.35
C ALA A 9 -25.05 -3.55 -17.49
N ASP A 10 -24.62 -3.57 -18.77
CA ASP A 10 -25.49 -3.62 -19.92
C ASP A 10 -25.07 -4.74 -20.90
N ASN A 11 -25.91 -5.76 -21.04
CA ASN A 11 -25.66 -6.92 -21.89
C ASN A 11 -25.36 -6.56 -23.35
N THR A 12 -25.98 -5.50 -23.89
CA THR A 12 -25.73 -5.05 -25.25
C THR A 12 -24.35 -4.47 -25.42
N SER A 13 -23.93 -3.62 -24.46
CA SER A 13 -22.60 -3.04 -24.41
C SER A 13 -21.52 -4.11 -24.21
N TRP A 14 -21.79 -5.10 -23.35
CA TRP A 14 -20.89 -6.24 -23.16
C TRP A 14 -20.72 -7.06 -24.45
N ALA A 15 -21.82 -7.44 -25.10
CA ALA A 15 -21.76 -8.20 -26.34
C ALA A 15 -21.02 -7.47 -27.47
N ALA A 16 -21.21 -6.14 -27.58
CA ALA A 16 -20.49 -5.32 -28.54
C ALA A 16 -18.98 -5.24 -28.21
N ALA A 17 -18.62 -5.05 -26.95
CA ALA A 17 -17.25 -5.03 -26.51
C ALA A 17 -16.53 -6.37 -26.71
N LEU A 18 -17.23 -7.48 -26.45
CA LEU A 18 -16.70 -8.83 -26.64
C LEU A 18 -16.49 -9.11 -28.15
N ASN A 19 -17.44 -8.78 -28.98
CA ASN A 19 -17.30 -8.93 -30.42
C ASN A 19 -16.14 -8.12 -31.00
N GLU A 20 -15.96 -6.87 -30.54
CA GLU A 20 -14.82 -6.04 -30.93
C GLU A 20 -13.49 -6.67 -30.50
N TYR A 21 -13.42 -7.19 -29.26
CA TYR A 21 -12.24 -7.88 -28.77
C TYR A 21 -11.94 -9.16 -29.56
N GLU A 22 -12.95 -9.99 -29.84
CA GLU A 22 -12.77 -11.26 -30.56
C GLU A 22 -12.37 -11.06 -32.01
N THR A 23 -12.96 -10.05 -32.67
CA THR A 23 -12.76 -9.78 -34.10
C THR A 23 -11.49 -9.01 -34.37
N ASN A 24 -11.26 -7.91 -33.60
CA ASN A 24 -10.24 -6.92 -33.88
C ASN A 24 -9.12 -6.88 -32.86
N ARG A 25 -9.23 -7.63 -31.75
CA ARG A 25 -8.31 -7.51 -30.57
C ARG A 25 -8.19 -6.07 -30.06
N ALA A 26 -9.29 -5.33 -30.12
CA ALA A 26 -9.39 -3.91 -29.80
C ALA A 26 -10.57 -3.67 -28.83
N GLY A 27 -10.79 -2.39 -28.52
CA GLY A 27 -11.93 -1.99 -27.70
C GLY A 27 -11.67 -2.04 -26.19
N PRO A 28 -12.71 -1.79 -25.39
CA PRO A 28 -12.56 -1.58 -23.95
C PRO A 28 -12.10 -2.82 -23.17
N LEU A 29 -12.30 -4.04 -23.68
CA LEU A 29 -11.81 -5.26 -23.05
C LEU A 29 -10.28 -5.46 -23.19
N THR A 30 -9.59 -4.60 -23.92
CA THR A 30 -8.11 -4.58 -23.94
C THR A 30 -7.52 -3.68 -22.86
N ALA A 31 -8.34 -2.88 -22.17
CA ALA A 31 -7.88 -2.00 -21.11
C ALA A 31 -7.47 -2.82 -19.86
N PRO A 32 -6.31 -2.52 -19.24
CA PRO A 32 -5.96 -3.13 -17.98
C PRO A 32 -6.91 -2.65 -16.87
N LEU A 33 -7.02 -3.43 -15.79
CA LEU A 33 -7.81 -3.03 -14.61
C LEU A 33 -7.33 -1.68 -14.05
N ILE A 34 -6.02 -1.49 -13.95
CA ILE A 34 -5.40 -0.23 -13.57
C ILE A 34 -4.86 0.44 -14.83
N SER A 35 -5.43 1.59 -15.17
CA SER A 35 -5.13 2.29 -16.42
C SER A 35 -3.98 3.29 -16.29
N THR A 36 -3.85 3.92 -15.13
CA THR A 36 -2.83 4.95 -14.89
C THR A 36 -2.40 4.91 -13.43
N ILE A 37 -1.10 5.03 -13.23
CA ILE A 37 -0.47 5.03 -11.91
C ILE A 37 0.46 6.25 -11.82
N ALA A 38 0.46 6.92 -10.68
CA ALA A 38 1.42 7.97 -10.34
C ALA A 38 1.95 7.77 -8.92
N PHE A 39 3.23 8.07 -8.70
CA PHE A 39 3.89 7.99 -7.40
C PHE A 39 4.35 9.39 -6.94
N PRO A 40 3.45 10.25 -6.47
CA PRO A 40 3.83 11.57 -6.01
C PRO A 40 4.61 11.53 -4.70
N ALA A 41 5.66 12.36 -4.60
CA ALA A 41 6.32 12.64 -3.34
C ALA A 41 5.43 13.52 -2.45
N MET A 42 5.64 13.48 -1.13
CA MET A 42 4.79 14.18 -0.16
C MET A 42 4.62 15.68 -0.46
N ARG A 43 5.68 16.35 -0.91
CA ARG A 43 5.64 17.79 -1.27
C ARG A 43 4.61 18.16 -2.34
N HIS A 44 4.12 17.19 -3.12
CA HIS A 44 3.16 17.44 -4.20
C HIS A 44 1.72 17.44 -3.73
N PHE A 45 1.45 16.93 -2.52
CA PHE A 45 0.09 16.75 -2.02
C PHE A 45 -0.11 17.11 -0.54
N ALA A 46 0.95 17.50 0.17
CA ALA A 46 0.88 17.92 1.57
C ALA A 46 1.76 19.15 1.79
N ASP A 47 1.15 20.30 2.05
CA ASP A 47 1.89 21.54 2.29
C ASP A 47 2.68 21.49 3.61
N ASP A 48 2.21 20.69 4.57
CA ASP A 48 2.81 20.45 5.89
C ASP A 48 3.65 19.16 5.94
N TRP A 49 4.16 18.71 4.80
CA TRP A 49 4.85 17.43 4.69
C TRP A 49 6.08 17.30 5.60
N VAL A 50 6.82 18.40 5.84
CA VAL A 50 8.00 18.41 6.71
C VAL A 50 7.59 18.20 8.15
N GLU A 51 6.59 18.96 8.61
CA GLU A 51 6.04 18.89 9.96
C GLU A 51 5.44 17.51 10.26
N LEU A 52 4.74 16.91 9.28
CA LEU A 52 4.20 15.55 9.42
C LEU A 52 5.30 14.51 9.62
N ILE A 53 6.39 14.61 8.84
CA ILE A 53 7.52 13.67 8.96
C ILE A 53 8.26 13.91 10.27
N ASP A 54 8.47 15.16 10.68
CA ASP A 54 9.14 15.50 11.94
C ASP A 54 8.35 14.97 13.13
N ALA A 55 7.04 15.14 13.13
CA ALA A 55 6.16 14.61 14.16
C ALA A 55 6.21 13.06 14.22
N ALA A 56 6.23 12.41 13.07
CA ALA A 56 6.41 10.96 13.00
C ALA A 56 7.78 10.55 13.53
N ASP A 57 8.86 11.22 13.12
CA ASP A 57 10.23 10.87 13.52
C ASP A 57 10.46 10.98 15.03
N GLN A 58 9.83 11.95 15.69
CA GLN A 58 9.90 12.19 17.13
C GLN A 58 8.96 11.31 17.97
N ARG A 59 7.99 10.61 17.32
CA ARG A 59 7.01 9.80 18.04
C ARG A 59 7.64 8.57 18.68
N ASP A 60 7.17 8.26 19.89
CA ASP A 60 7.52 7.01 20.58
C ASP A 60 7.02 5.80 19.77
N ILE A 61 7.95 4.97 19.34
CA ILE A 61 7.69 3.78 18.54
C ILE A 61 6.82 2.74 19.25
N ASP A 62 6.79 2.74 20.57
CA ASP A 62 5.98 1.81 21.34
C ASP A 62 4.49 2.06 21.16
N GLN A 63 4.10 3.24 20.67
CA GLN A 63 2.71 3.53 20.29
C GLN A 63 2.34 2.91 18.92
N ALA A 64 3.31 2.77 18.01
CA ALA A 64 3.09 2.15 16.70
C ALA A 64 3.08 0.61 16.75
N LEU A 65 3.82 0.03 17.69
CA LEU A 65 3.97 -1.42 17.82
C LEU A 65 2.90 -2.03 18.72
N ALA A 66 2.60 -3.31 18.50
CA ALA A 66 1.67 -4.06 19.36
C ALA A 66 2.26 -4.23 20.77
N PRO A 67 1.43 -4.20 21.83
CA PRO A 67 1.88 -4.56 23.16
C PRO A 67 2.54 -5.93 23.20
N GLY A 68 3.67 -6.05 23.90
CA GLY A 68 4.42 -7.30 23.99
C GLY A 68 5.27 -7.64 22.75
N THR A 69 5.46 -6.69 21.83
CA THR A 69 6.40 -6.87 20.70
C THR A 69 7.81 -7.20 21.23
N PRO A 70 8.46 -8.28 20.75
CA PRO A 70 9.79 -8.66 21.16
C PRO A 70 10.84 -7.54 20.97
N ALA A 71 11.82 -7.47 21.86
CA ALA A 71 12.86 -6.44 21.80
C ALA A 71 13.66 -6.45 20.49
N THR A 72 13.88 -7.62 19.89
CA THR A 72 14.55 -7.77 18.60
C THR A 72 13.71 -7.18 17.45
N VAL A 73 12.41 -7.44 17.44
CA VAL A 73 11.48 -6.87 16.44
C VAL A 73 11.40 -5.35 16.61
N ARG A 74 11.39 -4.86 17.85
CA ARG A 74 11.46 -3.42 18.15
C ARG A 74 12.76 -2.78 17.62
N ALA A 75 13.90 -3.43 17.80
CA ALA A 75 15.18 -2.99 17.26
C ALA A 75 15.16 -2.95 15.71
N GLY A 76 14.60 -3.98 15.07
CA GLY A 76 14.43 -4.01 13.62
C GLY A 76 13.51 -2.92 13.09
N TYR A 77 12.40 -2.65 13.78
CA TYR A 77 11.52 -1.54 13.42
C TYR A 77 12.23 -0.18 13.50
N LEU A 78 13.04 0.04 14.55
CA LEU A 78 13.89 1.24 14.64
C LEU A 78 14.88 1.35 13.48
N ALA A 79 15.51 0.23 13.10
CA ALA A 79 16.41 0.19 11.96
C ALA A 79 15.67 0.51 10.65
N GLN A 80 14.49 -0.06 10.43
CA GLN A 80 13.65 0.24 9.26
C GLN A 80 13.27 1.73 9.21
N ARG A 81 12.86 2.34 10.34
CA ARG A 81 12.51 3.78 10.40
C ARG A 81 13.66 4.69 10.01
N ARG A 82 14.89 4.35 10.40
CA ARG A 82 16.10 5.12 10.02
C ARG A 82 16.30 5.17 8.50
N TYR A 83 15.78 4.19 7.75
CA TYR A 83 15.75 4.20 6.29
C TYR A 83 14.51 4.89 5.72
N GLN A 84 13.35 4.67 6.30
CA GLN A 84 12.09 5.17 5.77
C GLN A 84 11.93 6.69 5.94
N ILE A 85 12.32 7.26 7.08
CA ILE A 85 12.20 8.70 7.33
C ILE A 85 13.01 9.54 6.33
N PRO A 86 14.29 9.26 6.04
CA PRO A 86 15.03 9.94 4.98
C PRO A 86 14.39 9.81 3.58
N LEU A 87 13.81 8.65 3.25
CA LEU A 87 13.11 8.46 1.98
C LEU A 87 11.84 9.31 1.90
N LEU A 88 11.07 9.40 2.98
CA LEU A 88 9.90 10.28 3.05
C LEU A 88 10.28 11.75 2.93
N ARG A 89 11.46 12.15 3.42
CA ARG A 89 12.01 13.52 3.28
C ARG A 89 12.60 13.80 1.91
N ASN A 90 12.78 12.77 1.08
CA ASN A 90 13.31 12.97 -0.28
C ASN A 90 12.20 13.54 -1.18
N PRO A 91 12.39 14.73 -1.75
CA PRO A 91 11.36 15.38 -2.56
C PRO A 91 11.09 14.70 -3.91
N THR A 92 11.85 13.67 -4.27
CA THR A 92 11.69 12.91 -5.52
C THR A 92 11.19 11.48 -5.31
N GLU A 93 11.08 11.04 -4.06
CA GLU A 93 10.61 9.70 -3.72
C GLU A 93 9.09 9.65 -3.56
N GLY A 94 8.44 8.70 -4.23
CA GLY A 94 7.02 8.47 -4.08
C GLY A 94 6.64 8.06 -2.65
N ALA A 95 5.70 8.78 -2.05
CA ALA A 95 5.18 8.48 -0.72
C ALA A 95 3.85 7.73 -0.78
N VAL A 96 3.05 8.02 -1.77
CA VAL A 96 1.80 7.34 -2.07
C VAL A 96 1.76 6.94 -3.54
N GLU A 97 0.89 6.03 -3.87
CA GLU A 97 0.47 5.72 -5.22
C GLU A 97 -0.93 6.27 -5.43
N VAL A 98 -1.14 6.92 -6.55
CA VAL A 98 -2.46 7.33 -7.05
C VAL A 98 -2.78 6.41 -8.22
N LEU A 99 -3.88 5.67 -8.09
CA LEU A 99 -4.32 4.71 -9.11
C LEU A 99 -5.62 5.18 -9.73
N ALA A 100 -5.66 5.22 -11.05
CA ALA A 100 -6.90 5.37 -11.80
C ALA A 100 -7.21 4.03 -12.48
N ASP A 101 -8.32 3.42 -12.10
CA ASP A 101 -8.75 2.12 -12.64
C ASP A 101 -9.74 2.26 -13.80
N SER A 102 -9.97 1.15 -14.50
CA SER A 102 -10.89 1.09 -15.62
C SER A 102 -12.37 1.09 -15.22
N VAL A 103 -12.67 0.95 -13.92
CA VAL A 103 -14.04 1.07 -13.38
C VAL A 103 -14.41 2.50 -13.02
N GLY A 104 -13.45 3.43 -13.12
CA GLY A 104 -13.67 4.85 -12.91
C GLY A 104 -13.40 5.31 -11.47
N THR A 105 -12.62 4.54 -10.71
CA THR A 105 -12.20 4.88 -9.35
C THR A 105 -10.83 5.56 -9.37
N LEU A 106 -10.64 6.52 -8.47
CA LEU A 106 -9.36 7.15 -8.20
C LEU A 106 -8.96 6.85 -6.74
N SER A 107 -8.07 5.89 -6.57
CA SER A 107 -7.62 5.40 -5.27
C SER A 107 -6.27 5.96 -4.88
N VAL A 108 -5.93 5.87 -3.59
CA VAL A 108 -4.60 6.17 -3.06
C VAL A 108 -4.10 5.02 -2.21
N ALA A 109 -2.83 4.67 -2.35
CA ALA A 109 -2.18 3.64 -1.55
C ALA A 109 -0.88 4.15 -0.94
N MET A 110 -0.65 3.81 0.33
CA MET A 110 0.56 4.19 1.05
C MET A 110 1.74 3.34 0.59
N GLN A 111 2.81 3.97 0.06
CA GLN A 111 3.98 3.24 -0.42
C GLN A 111 5.04 3.00 0.68
N ARG A 112 5.04 3.83 1.72
CA ARG A 112 6.01 3.77 2.80
C ARG A 112 5.35 3.85 4.18
N PRO A 113 4.45 2.89 4.52
CA PRO A 113 3.73 2.91 5.79
C PRO A 113 4.70 2.73 6.97
N LEU A 114 4.45 3.47 8.03
CA LEU A 114 5.15 3.35 9.31
C LEU A 114 4.40 2.42 10.28
N SER A 115 3.10 2.19 10.11
CA SER A 115 2.33 1.21 10.88
C SER A 115 2.85 -0.20 10.66
N ARG A 116 2.73 -1.05 11.68
CA ARG A 116 3.11 -2.47 11.60
C ARG A 116 2.02 -3.35 12.18
N GLY A 117 1.64 -4.35 11.40
CA GLY A 117 0.72 -5.39 11.81
C GLY A 117 1.42 -6.68 12.26
N SER A 118 0.64 -7.72 12.44
CA SER A 118 1.15 -9.05 12.76
C SER A 118 0.30 -10.16 12.16
N VAL A 119 0.93 -11.29 11.89
CA VAL A 119 0.26 -12.56 11.57
C VAL A 119 0.72 -13.58 12.60
N ARG A 120 -0.23 -14.23 13.26
CA ARG A 120 0.06 -15.19 14.35
C ARG A 120 -0.85 -16.41 14.26
N PRO A 121 -0.40 -17.59 14.72
CA PRO A 121 -1.30 -18.73 14.89
C PRO A 121 -2.45 -18.37 15.85
N SER A 122 -3.66 -18.77 15.52
CA SER A 122 -4.84 -18.59 16.38
C SER A 122 -4.96 -19.68 17.45
N SER A 123 -4.36 -20.85 17.19
CA SER A 123 -4.32 -21.99 18.11
C SER A 123 -3.03 -22.78 17.94
N ARG A 124 -2.82 -23.83 18.79
CA ARG A 124 -1.72 -24.78 18.59
C ARG A 124 -1.99 -25.74 17.44
N ASP A 125 -3.25 -25.94 17.11
CA ASP A 125 -3.64 -26.69 15.92
C ASP A 125 -3.91 -25.71 14.79
N ILE A 126 -2.93 -25.58 13.89
CA ILE A 126 -2.97 -24.64 12.76
C ILE A 126 -3.96 -25.06 11.66
N PHE A 127 -4.48 -26.29 11.70
CA PHE A 127 -5.43 -26.80 10.72
C PHE A 127 -6.90 -26.52 11.13
N ASP A 128 -7.16 -26.25 12.40
CA ASP A 128 -8.51 -26.03 12.90
C ASP A 128 -9.02 -24.60 12.66
N LEU A 129 -8.13 -23.60 12.72
CA LEU A 129 -8.50 -22.20 12.65
C LEU A 129 -7.54 -21.40 11.76
N PRO A 130 -8.05 -20.41 10.99
CA PRO A 130 -7.20 -19.51 10.23
C PRO A 130 -6.29 -18.68 11.15
N PRO A 131 -5.14 -18.19 10.65
CA PRO A 131 -4.26 -17.32 11.42
C PRO A 131 -4.97 -16.03 11.84
N LEU A 132 -4.56 -15.47 12.97
CA LEU A 132 -4.93 -14.12 13.36
C LEU A 132 -4.10 -13.12 12.54
N VAL A 133 -4.78 -12.37 11.67
CA VAL A 133 -4.19 -11.31 10.88
C VAL A 133 -4.66 -9.99 11.47
N ASP A 134 -3.72 -9.23 12.02
CA ASP A 134 -3.96 -7.89 12.56
C ASP A 134 -3.11 -6.88 11.79
N PRO A 135 -3.67 -6.17 10.80
CA PRO A 135 -2.93 -5.21 10.00
C PRO A 135 -2.50 -3.97 10.79
N ARG A 136 -3.20 -3.62 11.87
CA ARG A 136 -2.96 -2.43 12.70
C ARG A 136 -2.81 -1.15 11.86
N TYR A 137 -3.61 -1.03 10.82
CA TYR A 137 -3.62 0.17 9.98
C TYR A 137 -3.74 1.43 10.84
N CYS A 138 -2.94 2.46 10.51
CA CYS A 138 -2.89 3.72 11.25
C CYS A 138 -2.54 3.59 12.74
N SER A 139 -1.88 2.50 13.16
CA SER A 139 -1.25 2.45 14.50
C SER A 139 -0.19 3.55 14.63
N GLU A 140 0.44 3.94 13.52
CA GLU A 140 1.15 5.21 13.39
C GLU A 140 0.22 6.23 12.70
N PRO A 141 -0.23 7.28 13.40
CA PRO A 141 -1.16 8.26 12.86
C PRO A 141 -0.69 8.96 11.59
N PHE A 142 0.62 9.04 11.38
CA PHE A 142 1.22 9.57 10.15
C PHE A 142 0.61 8.95 8.90
N ASP A 143 0.41 7.63 8.87
CA ASP A 143 -0.09 6.93 7.69
C ASP A 143 -1.49 7.42 7.28
N CYS A 144 -2.40 7.55 8.25
CA CYS A 144 -3.74 8.07 7.98
C CYS A 144 -3.75 9.55 7.59
N LEU A 145 -2.85 10.35 8.18
CA LEU A 145 -2.72 11.76 7.83
C LEU A 145 -2.24 11.92 6.39
N VAL A 146 -1.24 11.14 5.98
CA VAL A 146 -0.74 11.12 4.60
C VAL A 146 -1.82 10.71 3.62
N LEU A 147 -2.58 9.64 3.93
CA LEU A 147 -3.69 9.20 3.09
C LEU A 147 -4.79 10.29 2.98
N ALA A 148 -5.12 10.97 4.08
CA ALA A 148 -6.08 12.05 4.05
C ALA A 148 -5.62 13.23 3.17
N ARG A 149 -4.31 13.60 3.21
CA ARG A 149 -3.74 14.60 2.29
C ARG A 149 -3.80 14.12 0.84
N ALA A 150 -3.49 12.85 0.58
CA ALA A 150 -3.57 12.29 -0.77
C ALA A 150 -5.01 12.22 -1.31
N LEU A 151 -6.01 11.98 -0.47
CA LEU A 151 -7.42 12.09 -0.86
C LEU A 151 -7.79 13.53 -1.24
N LEU A 152 -7.32 14.54 -0.52
CA LEU A 152 -7.49 15.95 -0.91
C LEU A 152 -6.81 16.26 -2.23
N PHE A 153 -5.64 15.70 -2.46
CA PHE A 153 -4.94 15.81 -3.75
C PHE A 153 -5.78 15.21 -4.89
N ASN A 154 -6.41 14.05 -4.69
CA ASN A 154 -7.34 13.49 -5.67
C ASN A 154 -8.51 14.44 -5.94
N CYS A 155 -9.04 15.12 -4.92
CA CYS A 155 -10.06 16.14 -5.11
C CYS A 155 -9.56 17.33 -5.94
N ALA A 156 -8.32 17.77 -5.75
CA ALA A 156 -7.70 18.78 -6.60
C ALA A 156 -7.49 18.29 -8.03
N LEU A 157 -7.03 17.05 -8.18
CA LEU A 157 -6.78 16.42 -9.47
C LEU A 157 -8.04 16.34 -10.33
N VAL A 158 -9.18 15.88 -9.77
CA VAL A 158 -10.43 15.76 -10.52
C VAL A 158 -11.03 17.12 -10.95
N ARG A 159 -10.61 18.20 -10.32
CA ARG A 159 -11.00 19.59 -10.69
C ARG A 159 -10.13 20.20 -11.77
N THR A 160 -9.06 19.54 -12.18
CA THR A 160 -8.23 20.02 -13.29
C THR A 160 -9.02 20.01 -14.60
N ARG A 161 -8.65 20.89 -15.51
CA ARG A 161 -9.31 20.98 -16.84
C ARG A 161 -9.32 19.64 -17.56
N ALA A 162 -8.21 18.91 -17.52
CA ALA A 162 -8.10 17.61 -18.18
C ALA A 162 -9.07 16.57 -17.59
N MET A 163 -9.20 16.50 -16.27
CA MET A 163 -10.11 15.56 -15.60
C MET A 163 -11.58 16.00 -15.71
N ALA A 164 -11.86 17.30 -15.78
CA ALA A 164 -13.24 17.81 -15.93
C ALA A 164 -13.91 17.33 -17.22
N GLU A 165 -13.14 17.08 -18.29
CA GLU A 165 -13.67 16.49 -19.54
C GLU A 165 -14.28 15.09 -19.34
N LEU A 166 -13.84 14.36 -18.31
CA LEU A 166 -14.38 13.05 -17.93
C LEU A 166 -15.66 13.14 -17.09
N GLN A 167 -16.07 14.36 -16.71
CA GLN A 167 -17.23 14.63 -15.84
C GLN A 167 -17.24 13.77 -14.57
N PRO A 168 -16.18 13.84 -13.75
CA PRO A 168 -16.10 13.02 -12.55
C PRO A 168 -17.18 13.45 -11.55
N VAL A 169 -17.84 12.46 -10.94
CA VAL A 169 -18.85 12.67 -9.91
C VAL A 169 -18.40 11.94 -8.65
N ALA A 170 -18.32 12.66 -7.54
CA ALA A 170 -18.10 12.03 -6.25
C ALA A 170 -19.32 11.16 -5.91
N GLN A 171 -19.06 9.90 -5.57
CA GLN A 171 -20.09 8.97 -5.10
C GLN A 171 -20.00 8.85 -3.59
N GLU A 172 -21.15 8.85 -2.92
CA GLU A 172 -21.18 8.57 -1.50
C GLU A 172 -20.48 7.24 -1.18
N PRO A 173 -19.70 7.16 -0.08
CA PRO A 173 -19.54 8.18 0.98
C PRO A 173 -18.43 9.21 0.71
N TYR A 174 -17.78 9.17 -0.45
CA TYR A 174 -16.69 10.07 -0.78
C TYR A 174 -17.21 11.43 -1.21
N PHE A 175 -16.56 12.47 -0.75
CA PHE A 175 -16.86 13.84 -1.13
C PHE A 175 -15.56 14.62 -1.30
N CYS A 176 -15.64 15.71 -2.05
CA CYS A 176 -14.55 16.66 -2.13
C CYS A 176 -14.99 17.98 -1.50
N PRO A 177 -14.28 18.50 -0.50
CA PRO A 177 -14.60 19.78 0.10
C PRO A 177 -14.50 20.92 -0.95
N ASP A 178 -15.33 21.95 -0.83
CA ASP A 178 -15.31 23.08 -1.75
C ASP A 178 -14.01 23.88 -1.65
N ASP A 179 -13.51 24.07 -0.43
CA ASP A 179 -12.24 24.71 -0.15
C ASP A 179 -11.15 23.67 0.10
N LEU A 180 -10.10 23.70 -0.71
CA LEU A 180 -8.91 22.85 -0.60
C LEU A 180 -7.68 23.62 -0.06
N SER A 181 -7.84 24.91 0.29
CA SER A 181 -6.72 25.79 0.64
C SER A 181 -6.15 25.51 2.03
N ASP A 182 -6.94 24.96 2.95
CA ASP A 182 -6.51 24.68 4.31
C ASP A 182 -6.41 23.17 4.58
N GLN A 183 -5.27 22.62 4.21
CA GLN A 183 -4.98 21.20 4.43
C GLN A 183 -4.68 20.88 5.90
N ARG A 184 -4.36 21.87 6.76
CA ARG A 184 -3.95 21.64 8.17
C ARG A 184 -5.11 21.18 9.03
N HIS A 185 -6.34 21.57 8.71
CA HIS A 185 -7.54 21.11 9.41
C HIS A 185 -8.00 19.69 9.05
N VAL A 186 -7.25 18.99 8.18
CA VAL A 186 -7.57 17.59 7.79
C VAL A 186 -7.49 16.64 8.98
N THR A 187 -6.73 16.94 10.03
CA THR A 187 -6.61 16.08 11.22
C THR A 187 -7.96 15.81 11.91
N ASP A 188 -8.84 16.81 11.94
CA ASP A 188 -10.19 16.70 12.52
C ASP A 188 -11.27 16.67 11.43
N SER A 189 -10.86 16.55 10.18
CA SER A 189 -11.75 16.63 9.04
C SER A 189 -12.34 15.28 8.67
N ARG A 190 -13.42 15.35 7.90
CA ARG A 190 -14.07 14.20 7.31
C ARG A 190 -13.13 13.37 6.41
N MET A 191 -12.06 13.95 5.84
CA MET A 191 -11.09 13.20 5.04
C MET A 191 -10.27 12.22 5.87
N LEU A 192 -9.88 12.61 7.09
CA LEU A 192 -9.21 11.69 8.01
C LEU A 192 -10.16 10.59 8.50
N GLU A 193 -11.42 10.93 8.74
CA GLU A 193 -12.46 9.97 9.08
C GLU A 193 -12.69 8.98 7.93
N LEU A 194 -12.84 9.46 6.71
CA LEU A 194 -12.96 8.62 5.50
C LEU A 194 -11.73 7.72 5.32
N ALA A 195 -10.52 8.27 5.45
CA ALA A 195 -9.29 7.49 5.36
C ALA A 195 -9.28 6.34 6.38
N ARG A 196 -9.75 6.58 7.60
CA ARG A 196 -9.83 5.54 8.65
C ARG A 196 -10.94 4.52 8.42
N GLN A 197 -12.09 4.97 7.97
CA GLN A 197 -13.28 4.13 7.82
C GLN A 197 -13.20 3.22 6.59
N TYR A 198 -12.61 3.70 5.50
CA TYR A 198 -12.55 3.00 4.22
C TYR A 198 -11.16 2.47 3.86
N LEU A 199 -10.25 2.48 4.82
CA LEU A 199 -8.93 1.90 4.66
C LEU A 199 -9.04 0.39 4.42
N ALA A 200 -8.37 -0.07 3.37
CA ALA A 200 -8.34 -1.47 2.99
C ALA A 200 -6.92 -1.89 2.60
N THR A 201 -6.75 -3.17 2.35
CA THR A 201 -5.48 -3.69 1.84
C THR A 201 -5.30 -3.31 0.37
N GLU A 202 -4.06 -3.01 -0.02
CA GLU A 202 -3.61 -2.92 -1.42
C GLU A 202 -3.17 -4.29 -1.97
N PHE A 203 -3.51 -5.37 -1.26
CA PHE A 203 -3.13 -6.74 -1.62
C PHE A 203 -1.61 -6.98 -1.70
N HIS A 204 -0.81 -6.15 -1.05
CA HIS A 204 0.64 -6.24 -0.99
C HIS A 204 1.19 -6.51 0.43
N PRO A 205 0.63 -7.46 1.23
CA PRO A 205 1.19 -7.80 2.53
C PRO A 205 2.59 -8.36 2.36
N SER A 206 3.54 -7.89 3.17
CA SER A 206 4.95 -8.28 3.10
C SER A 206 5.63 -8.16 4.46
N GLY A 207 6.81 -8.78 4.60
CA GLY A 207 7.67 -8.58 5.76
C GLY A 207 7.32 -9.41 7.00
N SER A 208 6.36 -10.33 6.96
CA SER A 208 6.00 -11.17 8.12
C SER A 208 7.08 -12.17 8.53
N THR A 209 7.98 -12.51 7.61
CA THR A 209 9.12 -13.43 7.79
C THR A 209 10.42 -12.78 7.31
N ALA A 210 10.64 -11.53 7.69
CA ALA A 210 11.65 -10.64 7.12
C ALA A 210 13.07 -11.23 7.12
N MET A 211 13.78 -11.02 6.01
CA MET A 211 15.23 -11.30 5.88
C MET A 211 16.00 -10.16 6.56
N LEU A 212 16.21 -10.32 7.84
CA LEU A 212 16.95 -9.40 8.71
C LEU A 212 17.90 -10.20 9.61
N PRO A 213 18.94 -9.58 10.19
CA PRO A 213 19.68 -10.18 11.28
C PRO A 213 18.76 -10.64 12.43
N LEU A 214 19.11 -11.71 13.11
CA LEU A 214 18.29 -12.30 14.16
C LEU A 214 18.05 -11.32 15.33
N ASP A 215 19.04 -10.48 15.67
CA ASP A 215 18.97 -9.44 16.70
C ASP A 215 18.08 -8.24 16.29
N LEU A 216 17.74 -8.15 15.01
CA LEU A 216 16.75 -7.20 14.47
C LEU A 216 15.39 -7.87 14.16
N GLY A 217 15.12 -9.02 14.77
CA GLY A 217 13.85 -9.74 14.61
C GLY A 217 13.69 -10.45 13.26
N GLY A 218 14.81 -10.71 12.56
CA GLY A 218 14.81 -11.49 11.32
C GLY A 218 14.31 -12.91 11.53
N VAL A 219 13.64 -13.45 10.52
CA VAL A 219 13.12 -14.83 10.48
C VAL A 219 13.94 -15.70 9.57
N VAL A 220 14.46 -15.15 8.47
CA VAL A 220 15.31 -15.87 7.52
C VAL A 220 16.65 -15.16 7.31
N ASP A 221 17.67 -15.96 6.98
CA ASP A 221 18.99 -15.49 6.56
C ASP A 221 19.03 -15.13 5.06
N THR A 222 20.20 -14.72 4.55
CA THR A 222 20.41 -14.35 3.15
C THR A 222 20.30 -15.53 2.17
N GLU A 223 20.24 -16.77 2.67
CA GLU A 223 19.94 -17.97 1.91
C GLU A 223 18.50 -18.44 2.12
N LEU A 224 17.64 -17.56 2.66
CA LEU A 224 16.21 -17.79 2.89
C LEU A 224 15.92 -18.91 3.92
N ARG A 225 16.92 -19.36 4.69
CA ARG A 225 16.77 -20.39 5.71
C ARG A 225 16.16 -19.78 6.97
N VAL A 226 15.18 -20.46 7.54
CA VAL A 226 14.55 -20.04 8.80
C VAL A 226 15.51 -20.27 9.97
N TYR A 227 15.81 -19.23 10.74
CA TYR A 227 16.69 -19.32 11.91
C TYR A 227 16.19 -20.36 12.91
N GLY A 228 17.13 -21.11 13.49
CA GLY A 228 16.83 -22.13 14.49
C GLY A 228 16.19 -23.41 13.96
N THR A 229 16.07 -23.58 12.64
CA THR A 229 15.54 -24.77 11.99
C THR A 229 16.56 -25.40 11.05
N GLN A 230 16.28 -26.64 10.60
CA GLN A 230 17.06 -27.31 9.57
C GLN A 230 16.16 -27.68 8.38
N GLY A 231 16.64 -27.41 7.16
CA GLY A 231 15.94 -27.80 5.94
C GLY A 231 14.68 -26.99 5.62
N LEU A 232 14.41 -25.89 6.34
CA LEU A 232 13.24 -25.02 6.12
C LEU A 232 13.66 -23.67 5.53
N ARG A 233 12.98 -23.25 4.47
CA ARG A 233 13.10 -21.93 3.84
C ARG A 233 11.74 -21.27 3.68
N VAL A 234 11.74 -19.94 3.62
CA VAL A 234 10.59 -19.14 3.19
C VAL A 234 10.97 -18.39 1.91
N VAL A 235 10.09 -18.45 0.90
CA VAL A 235 10.30 -17.87 -0.43
C VAL A 235 9.01 -17.19 -0.88
N ASP A 236 8.68 -16.06 -0.29
CA ASP A 236 7.52 -15.24 -0.64
C ASP A 236 7.77 -13.78 -0.27
N ALA A 237 6.76 -12.91 -0.43
CA ALA A 237 6.84 -11.50 -0.05
C ALA A 237 7.11 -11.28 1.45
N GLY A 238 6.89 -12.29 2.29
CA GLY A 238 7.18 -12.23 3.73
C GLY A 238 8.65 -11.98 4.03
N VAL A 239 9.58 -12.39 3.13
CA VAL A 239 11.03 -12.19 3.34
C VAL A 239 11.49 -10.75 3.11
N MET A 240 10.67 -9.88 2.51
CA MET A 240 11.04 -8.49 2.29
C MET A 240 11.23 -7.77 3.63
N PRO A 241 12.40 -7.16 3.90
CA PRO A 241 12.64 -6.50 5.18
C PRO A 241 11.83 -5.21 5.38
N MET A 242 11.33 -4.63 4.28
CA MET A 242 10.47 -3.44 4.25
C MET A 242 9.52 -3.53 3.06
N VAL A 243 8.37 -2.85 3.16
CA VAL A 243 7.48 -2.65 2.02
C VAL A 243 8.23 -1.86 0.94
N LEU A 244 8.16 -2.34 -0.30
CA LEU A 244 8.74 -1.65 -1.45
C LEU A 244 7.84 -0.49 -1.86
N GLY A 245 8.45 0.58 -2.38
CA GLY A 245 7.72 1.72 -2.96
C GLY A 245 7.27 1.45 -4.41
N ALA A 246 6.71 0.26 -4.67
CA ALA A 246 6.22 -0.21 -5.96
C ALA A 246 5.35 -1.45 -5.77
N HIS A 247 4.64 -1.88 -6.82
CA HIS A 247 3.95 -3.16 -6.84
C HIS A 247 4.92 -4.33 -6.63
N LEU A 248 4.52 -5.32 -5.82
CA LEU A 248 5.43 -6.37 -5.36
C LEU A 248 5.69 -7.47 -6.38
N GLN A 249 4.89 -7.59 -7.44
CA GLN A 249 4.93 -8.72 -8.38
C GLN A 249 6.33 -8.96 -8.96
N ALA A 250 6.96 -7.94 -9.51
CA ALA A 250 8.30 -8.08 -10.10
C ALA A 250 9.36 -8.50 -9.06
N ALA A 251 9.28 -7.96 -7.85
CA ALA A 251 10.18 -8.31 -6.76
C ALA A 251 9.96 -9.74 -6.27
N VAL A 252 8.71 -10.22 -6.21
CA VAL A 252 8.40 -11.61 -5.84
C VAL A 252 8.95 -12.59 -6.88
N TYR A 253 8.81 -12.30 -8.18
CA TYR A 253 9.46 -13.11 -9.23
C TYR A 253 10.98 -13.13 -9.06
N ALA A 254 11.61 -11.98 -8.83
CA ALA A 254 13.07 -11.91 -8.63
C ALA A 254 13.53 -12.71 -7.39
N ILE A 255 12.77 -12.65 -6.30
CA ILE A 255 13.02 -13.47 -5.10
C ILE A 255 12.91 -14.96 -5.43
N ALA A 256 11.87 -15.36 -6.17
CA ALA A 256 11.65 -16.76 -6.54
C ALA A 256 12.75 -17.31 -7.45
N GLU A 257 13.18 -16.56 -8.48
CA GLU A 257 14.30 -16.91 -9.36
C GLU A 257 15.59 -17.08 -8.56
N ARG A 258 15.91 -16.10 -7.70
CA ARG A 258 17.10 -16.18 -6.85
C ARG A 258 17.05 -17.36 -5.88
N ALA A 259 15.89 -17.65 -5.33
CA ALA A 259 15.69 -18.79 -4.43
C ALA A 259 15.89 -20.13 -5.17
N ALA A 260 15.41 -20.23 -6.41
CA ALA A 260 15.62 -21.41 -7.25
C ALA A 260 17.12 -21.69 -7.46
N ASP A 261 17.92 -20.65 -7.76
CA ASP A 261 19.37 -20.79 -7.85
C ASP A 261 19.98 -21.29 -6.54
N ILE A 262 19.66 -20.64 -5.41
CA ILE A 262 20.18 -21.02 -4.08
C ILE A 262 19.83 -22.46 -3.71
N ILE A 263 18.65 -22.96 -4.12
CA ILE A 263 18.19 -24.31 -3.81
C ILE A 263 18.85 -25.34 -4.75
N SER A 264 19.10 -24.96 -6.00
CA SER A 264 19.65 -25.82 -7.03
C SER A 264 21.17 -25.97 -6.96
N ASP A 265 21.88 -24.94 -6.49
CA ASP A 265 23.33 -24.91 -6.33
C ASP A 265 23.85 -25.79 -5.16
N ARG A 266 23.31 -26.98 -5.00
CA ARG A 266 23.70 -27.96 -3.98
C ARG A 266 24.77 -28.92 -4.44
#